data_ee9aa41b3c98de9b7bfa822beb16205a
#
_entry.id   ee9aa41b3c98de9b7bfa822beb16205a
#
_cell.length_a   1.000
_cell.length_b   1.000
_cell.length_c   1.000
_cell.angle_alpha   90.00
_cell.angle_beta   90.00
_cell.angle_gamma   90.00
#
_symmetry.space_group_name_H-M   'P 1'
#
loop_
_entity.id
_entity.type
_entity.pdbx_description
1 polymer ?
#
loop_
_entity_poly.entity_id
_entity_poly.type
_entity_poly.pdbx_seq_one_letter_code
_entity_poly.pdbx_strand_id
1 'polypeptide(L)'
;MYTKKISIRNIVPLHEVRDEEKLAALTESMKEKGWQGRNIVGFDLDGEFRAITGSHRLPAADAAGIEEIEVACVEYGTMFEDYGITTDDLKDPDQIYRMLDEYDEEAAELFYEDVD
;
A
#
# COMPACT_ATOMS: atom_id res chain seq x y z
N MET A 1 -13.79 1.16 -3.97
CA MET A 1 -12.45 1.79 -3.78
C MET A 1 -12.52 3.27 -4.14
N TYR A 2 -11.87 4.11 -3.38
CA TYR A 2 -11.75 5.53 -3.67
C TYR A 2 -10.30 5.98 -3.47
N THR A 3 -9.93 7.14 -4.00
CA THR A 3 -8.60 7.70 -3.86
C THR A 3 -8.60 8.94 -2.98
N LYS A 4 -7.51 9.18 -2.29
CA LYS A 4 -7.31 10.40 -1.50
C LYS A 4 -5.80 10.67 -1.37
N LYS A 5 -5.46 11.92 -1.09
CA LYS A 5 -4.08 12.31 -0.77
C LYS A 5 -3.88 12.31 0.73
N ILE A 6 -2.80 11.72 1.18
CA ILE A 6 -2.44 11.72 2.60
C ILE A 6 -0.95 11.97 2.78
N SER A 7 -0.58 12.45 3.96
CA SER A 7 0.81 12.59 4.36
C SER A 7 1.46 11.21 4.43
N ILE A 8 2.64 11.07 3.87
CA ILE A 8 3.38 9.80 3.87
C ILE A 8 3.68 9.33 5.29
N ARG A 9 3.77 10.23 6.25
CA ARG A 9 4.01 9.93 7.67
C ARG A 9 2.81 9.30 8.36
N ASN A 10 1.62 9.43 7.77
CA ASN A 10 0.38 8.86 8.31
C ASN A 10 0.06 7.49 7.71
N ILE A 11 0.98 6.94 6.93
CA ILE A 11 0.82 5.62 6.30
C ILE A 11 1.65 4.60 7.06
N VAL A 12 1.00 3.52 7.52
CA VAL A 12 1.66 2.39 8.16
C VAL A 12 1.97 1.34 7.10
N PRO A 13 3.24 1.00 6.84
CA PRO A 13 3.58 -0.03 5.85
C PRO A 13 3.20 -1.43 6.35
N LEU A 14 2.97 -2.35 5.42
CA LEU A 14 2.61 -3.73 5.74
C LEU A 14 3.77 -4.48 6.42
N HIS A 15 4.99 -4.24 5.95
CA HIS A 15 6.18 -4.90 6.48
C HIS A 15 7.39 -3.95 6.41
N GLU A 16 8.45 -4.34 7.11
CA GLU A 16 9.71 -3.62 7.08
C GLU A 16 10.44 -3.82 5.74
N VAL A 17 11.42 -2.98 5.47
CA VAL A 17 12.27 -3.10 4.28
C VAL A 17 12.98 -4.46 4.31
N ARG A 18 12.82 -5.23 3.23
CA ARG A 18 13.44 -6.55 3.07
C ARG A 18 14.58 -6.54 2.05
N ASP A 19 14.60 -5.55 1.18
CA ASP A 19 15.58 -5.43 0.09
C ASP A 19 16.16 -4.02 0.06
N GLU A 20 17.35 -3.88 0.63
CA GLU A 20 18.04 -2.59 0.73
C GLU A 20 18.47 -2.04 -0.63
N GLU A 21 18.81 -2.92 -1.59
CA GLU A 21 19.17 -2.50 -2.94
C GLU A 21 17.95 -1.93 -3.67
N LYS A 22 16.81 -2.57 -3.53
CA LYS A 22 15.54 -2.07 -4.07
C LYS A 22 15.18 -0.73 -3.46
N LEU A 23 15.33 -0.58 -2.15
CA LEU A 23 15.09 0.67 -1.46
C LEU A 23 15.98 1.80 -2.01
N ALA A 24 17.28 1.54 -2.16
CA ALA A 24 18.22 2.52 -2.67
C ALA A 24 17.89 2.94 -4.11
N ALA A 25 17.57 1.98 -4.97
CA ALA A 25 17.19 2.24 -6.36
C ALA A 25 15.90 3.07 -6.46
N LEU A 26 14.89 2.72 -5.67
CA LEU A 26 13.63 3.47 -5.63
C LEU A 26 13.84 4.89 -5.10
N THR A 27 14.65 5.05 -4.07
CA THR A 27 14.95 6.37 -3.49
C THR A 27 15.59 7.29 -4.53
N GLU A 28 16.59 6.81 -5.25
CA GLU A 28 17.26 7.58 -6.31
C GLU A 28 16.29 7.93 -7.45
N SER A 29 15.48 6.97 -7.88
CA SER A 29 14.48 7.20 -8.91
C SER A 29 13.45 8.26 -8.50
N MET A 30 12.99 8.21 -7.26
CA MET A 30 12.01 9.17 -6.73
C MET A 30 12.59 10.56 -6.50
N LYS A 31 13.89 10.69 -6.18
CA LYS A 31 14.56 11.97 -6.10
C LYS A 31 14.58 12.68 -7.45
N GLU A 32 14.72 11.92 -8.54
CA GLU A 32 14.77 12.48 -9.89
C GLU A 32 13.39 12.72 -10.51
N LYS A 33 12.46 11.78 -10.29
CA LYS A 33 11.19 11.72 -11.03
C LYS A 33 9.94 11.91 -10.19
N GLY A 34 10.06 11.97 -8.87
CA GLY A 34 8.93 11.98 -7.94
C GLY A 34 8.36 10.58 -7.74
N TRP A 35 7.11 10.50 -7.27
CA TRP A 35 6.46 9.22 -7.01
C TRP A 35 6.44 8.33 -8.25
N GLN A 36 6.78 7.06 -8.04
CA GLN A 36 6.85 6.06 -9.12
C GLN A 36 5.86 4.93 -8.85
N GLY A 37 5.23 4.46 -9.92
CA GLY A 37 4.30 3.35 -9.87
C GLY A 37 2.87 3.76 -9.59
N ARG A 38 2.02 2.76 -9.37
CA ARG A 38 0.59 2.96 -9.11
C ARG A 38 0.35 3.40 -7.67
N ASN A 39 -0.88 3.84 -7.41
CA ASN A 39 -1.28 4.22 -6.05
C ASN A 39 -1.12 3.05 -5.10
N ILE A 40 -0.64 3.34 -3.90
CA ILE A 40 -0.62 2.36 -2.81
C ILE A 40 -2.05 2.02 -2.44
N VAL A 41 -2.34 0.73 -2.31
CA VAL A 41 -3.64 0.23 -1.84
C VAL A 41 -3.58 0.01 -0.34
N GLY A 42 -4.61 0.41 0.36
CA GLY A 42 -4.70 0.24 1.81
C GLY A 42 -6.10 0.55 2.35
N PHE A 43 -6.20 0.66 3.65
CA PHE A 43 -7.47 0.91 4.35
C PHE A 43 -7.26 1.78 5.57
N ASP A 44 -8.31 2.50 5.97
CA ASP A 44 -8.32 3.28 7.21
C ASP A 44 -8.76 2.39 8.39
N LEU A 45 -7.99 2.43 9.47
CA LEU A 45 -8.32 1.76 10.71
C LEU A 45 -7.81 2.59 11.88
N ASP A 46 -8.71 2.95 12.80
CA ASP A 46 -8.38 3.67 14.04
C ASP A 46 -7.60 4.97 13.79
N GLY A 47 -7.95 5.71 12.75
CA GLY A 47 -7.30 6.98 12.42
C GLY A 47 -5.99 6.85 11.66
N GLU A 48 -5.57 5.63 11.33
CA GLU A 48 -4.36 5.36 10.55
C GLU A 48 -4.72 4.79 9.17
N PHE A 49 -3.95 5.15 8.16
CA PHE A 49 -4.01 4.47 6.87
C PHE A 49 -2.98 3.35 6.86
N ARG A 50 -3.44 2.11 6.70
CA ARG A 50 -2.58 0.93 6.66
C ARG A 50 -2.44 0.43 5.24
N ALA A 51 -1.21 0.48 4.72
CA ALA A 51 -0.91 0.04 3.37
C ALA A 51 -0.84 -1.49 3.29
N ILE A 52 -1.31 -2.04 2.16
CA ILE A 52 -1.13 -3.45 1.83
C ILE A 52 -0.21 -3.63 0.62
N THR A 53 0.20 -2.53 -0.02
CA THR A 53 1.24 -2.52 -1.06
C THR A 53 2.28 -1.45 -0.74
N GLY A 54 3.41 -1.48 -1.43
CA GLY A 54 4.38 -0.39 -1.42
C GLY A 54 5.27 -0.30 -0.19
N SER A 55 5.55 -1.41 0.49
CA SER A 55 6.40 -1.40 1.69
C SER A 55 7.83 -0.93 1.44
N HIS A 56 8.33 -1.01 0.21
CA HIS A 56 9.63 -0.43 -0.17
C HIS A 56 9.48 0.98 -0.72
N ARG A 57 8.38 1.28 -1.43
CA ARG A 57 8.13 2.61 -2.01
C ARG A 57 7.86 3.67 -0.95
N LEU A 58 7.21 3.32 0.15
CA LEU A 58 6.93 4.27 1.24
C LEU A 58 8.20 4.83 1.87
N PRO A 59 9.15 4.01 2.38
CA PRO A 59 10.38 4.56 2.91
C PRO A 59 11.26 5.22 1.85
N ALA A 60 11.21 4.77 0.59
CA ALA A 60 11.91 5.42 -0.51
C ALA A 60 11.37 6.83 -0.76
N ALA A 61 10.06 7.00 -0.78
CA ALA A 61 9.42 8.30 -0.96
C ALA A 61 9.77 9.25 0.20
N ASP A 62 9.74 8.76 1.43
CA ASP A 62 10.12 9.55 2.59
C ASP A 62 11.58 10.01 2.49
N ALA A 63 12.48 9.11 2.15
CA ALA A 63 13.90 9.43 1.95
C ALA A 63 14.15 10.39 0.78
N ALA A 64 13.28 10.36 -0.24
CA ALA A 64 13.35 11.27 -1.39
C ALA A 64 12.73 12.65 -1.12
N GLY A 65 12.13 12.87 0.05
CA GLY A 65 11.53 14.15 0.44
C GLY A 65 10.10 14.35 -0.04
N ILE A 66 9.41 13.28 -0.45
CA ILE A 66 8.00 13.35 -0.86
C ILE A 66 7.14 13.41 0.41
N GLU A 67 6.30 14.43 0.54
CA GLU A 67 5.51 14.67 1.75
C GLU A 67 4.11 14.04 1.69
N GLU A 68 3.48 14.05 0.51
CA GLU A 68 2.14 13.54 0.31
C GLU A 68 2.09 12.65 -0.92
N ILE A 69 1.25 11.61 -0.87
CA ILE A 69 0.97 10.75 -2.02
C ILE A 69 -0.52 10.49 -2.14
N GLU A 70 -0.95 10.13 -3.34
CA GLU A 70 -2.30 9.63 -3.56
C GLU A 70 -2.35 8.14 -3.29
N VAL A 71 -3.36 7.71 -2.54
CA VAL A 71 -3.56 6.30 -2.19
C VAL A 71 -4.93 5.82 -2.66
N ALA A 72 -5.04 4.53 -2.93
CA ALA A 72 -6.30 3.85 -3.21
C ALA A 72 -6.78 3.19 -1.92
N CYS A 73 -7.95 3.61 -1.45
CA CYS A 73 -8.50 3.17 -0.17
C CYS A 73 -9.64 2.18 -0.37
N VAL A 74 -9.56 1.03 0.29
CA VAL A 74 -10.65 0.06 0.37
C VAL A 74 -11.33 0.15 1.74
N GLU A 75 -12.60 -0.24 1.83
CA GLU A 75 -13.34 -0.17 3.08
C GLU A 75 -12.98 -1.32 4.01
N TYR A 76 -12.46 -1.00 5.19
CA TYR A 76 -12.06 -1.98 6.17
C TYR A 76 -13.21 -2.90 6.59
N GLY A 77 -14.37 -2.33 6.92
CA GLY A 77 -15.53 -3.10 7.40
C GLY A 77 -15.93 -4.20 6.44
N THR A 78 -16.13 -3.86 5.16
CA THR A 78 -16.52 -4.83 4.14
C THR A 78 -15.41 -5.84 3.90
N MET A 79 -14.16 -5.39 3.82
CA MET A 79 -13.03 -6.25 3.49
C MET A 79 -12.66 -7.21 4.62
N PHE A 80 -12.63 -6.73 5.85
CA PHE A 80 -12.16 -7.52 6.99
C PHE A 80 -13.28 -8.18 7.78
N GLU A 81 -14.34 -7.43 8.10
CA GLU A 81 -15.42 -7.97 8.94
C GLU A 81 -16.30 -8.95 8.19
N ASP A 82 -16.70 -8.61 6.96
CA ASP A 82 -17.61 -9.46 6.18
C ASP A 82 -16.92 -10.75 5.68
N TYR A 83 -15.61 -10.69 5.43
CA TYR A 83 -14.85 -11.86 5.00
C TYR A 83 -14.15 -12.58 6.16
N GLY A 84 -14.28 -12.07 7.38
CA GLY A 84 -13.66 -12.69 8.56
C GLY A 84 -12.14 -12.70 8.53
N ILE A 85 -11.54 -11.72 7.86
CA ILE A 85 -10.09 -11.62 7.69
C ILE A 85 -9.51 -10.67 8.75
N THR A 86 -8.38 -11.06 9.31
CA THR A 86 -7.65 -10.24 10.28
C THR A 86 -6.41 -9.62 9.66
N THR A 87 -5.80 -8.67 10.35
CA THR A 87 -4.55 -8.06 9.89
C THR A 87 -3.41 -9.09 9.80
N ASP A 88 -3.46 -10.18 10.55
CA ASP A 88 -2.47 -11.26 10.45
C ASP A 88 -2.57 -12.02 9.12
N ASP A 89 -3.76 -12.10 8.54
CA ASP A 89 -3.99 -12.75 7.25
C ASP A 89 -3.36 -11.97 6.09
N LEU A 90 -3.03 -10.70 6.30
CA LEU A 90 -2.36 -9.86 5.29
C LEU A 90 -0.92 -10.28 4.98
N LYS A 91 -0.40 -11.28 5.66
CA LYS A 91 0.92 -11.83 5.38
C LYS A 91 0.94 -12.78 4.18
N ASP A 92 -0.24 -13.24 3.73
CA ASP A 92 -0.38 -14.13 2.58
C ASP A 92 -0.87 -13.33 1.35
N PRO A 93 0.02 -13.05 0.37
CA PRO A 93 -0.35 -12.28 -0.82
C PRO A 93 -1.46 -12.92 -1.65
N ASP A 94 -1.51 -14.25 -1.75
CA ASP A 94 -2.54 -14.95 -2.52
C ASP A 94 -3.92 -14.77 -1.89
N GLN A 95 -3.99 -14.81 -0.58
CA GLN A 95 -5.23 -14.59 0.16
C GLN A 95 -5.72 -13.14 0.01
N ILE A 96 -4.82 -12.18 0.10
CA ILE A 96 -5.14 -10.76 -0.10
C ILE A 96 -5.69 -10.56 -1.52
N TYR A 97 -5.04 -11.12 -2.53
CA TYR A 97 -5.47 -10.98 -3.91
C TYR A 97 -6.87 -11.55 -4.11
N ARG A 98 -7.16 -12.75 -3.61
CA ARG A 98 -8.48 -13.37 -3.73
C ARG A 98 -9.56 -12.55 -3.06
N MET A 99 -9.28 -12.04 -1.88
CA MET A 99 -10.20 -11.21 -1.13
C MET A 99 -10.50 -9.91 -1.88
N LEU A 100 -9.48 -9.25 -2.38
CA LEU A 100 -9.65 -8.00 -3.13
C LEU A 100 -10.40 -8.26 -4.45
N ASP A 101 -10.12 -9.36 -5.14
CA ASP A 101 -10.79 -9.71 -6.39
C ASP A 101 -12.30 -9.90 -6.20
N GLU A 102 -12.72 -10.50 -5.09
CA GLU A 102 -14.14 -10.66 -4.76
C GLU A 102 -14.78 -9.34 -4.33
N TYR A 103 -14.04 -8.47 -3.65
CA TYR A 103 -14.56 -7.23 -3.10
C TYR A 103 -14.49 -6.08 -4.11
N ASP A 104 -13.35 -5.87 -4.72
CA ASP A 104 -13.09 -4.77 -5.64
C ASP A 104 -12.02 -5.18 -6.65
N GLU A 105 -12.46 -5.51 -7.85
CA GLU A 105 -11.58 -5.98 -8.93
C GLU A 105 -10.48 -4.98 -9.27
N GLU A 106 -10.77 -3.67 -9.22
CA GLU A 106 -9.79 -2.63 -9.49
C GLU A 106 -8.70 -2.59 -8.42
N ALA A 107 -9.07 -2.75 -7.15
CA ALA A 107 -8.11 -2.83 -6.06
C ALA A 107 -7.23 -4.08 -6.18
N ALA A 108 -7.80 -5.21 -6.61
CA ALA A 108 -7.06 -6.44 -6.85
C ALA A 108 -6.01 -6.28 -7.95
N GLU A 109 -6.36 -5.61 -9.04
CA GLU A 109 -5.41 -5.33 -10.12
C GLU A 109 -4.23 -4.48 -9.65
N LEU A 110 -4.52 -3.42 -8.89
CA LEU A 110 -3.48 -2.56 -8.34
C LEU A 110 -2.54 -3.34 -7.40
N PHE A 111 -3.10 -4.19 -6.58
CA PHE A 111 -2.33 -5.03 -5.67
C PHE A 111 -1.46 -6.03 -6.43
N TYR A 112 -2.03 -6.73 -7.41
CA TYR A 112 -1.33 -7.76 -8.17
C TYR A 112 -0.13 -7.22 -8.94
N GLU A 113 -0.27 -6.05 -9.54
CA GLU A 113 0.80 -5.43 -10.32
C GLU A 113 1.92 -4.85 -9.46
N ASP A 114 1.68 -4.60 -8.19
CA ASP A 114 2.56 -3.81 -7.35
C ASP A 114 2.79 -4.43 -5.96
N VAL A 115 2.78 -5.73 -5.89
CA VAL A 115 3.10 -6.51 -4.70
C VAL A 115 4.60 -6.45 -4.43
N ASP A 116 4.97 -5.80 -3.34
CA ASP A 116 6.37 -5.79 -2.91
C ASP A 116 6.52 -5.84 -1.39
#